data_8d136c3a088e67f9e699900f28226038
#
_entry.id   8d136c3a088e67f9e699900f28226038
#
_cell.length_a   1.000
_cell.length_b   1.000
_cell.length_c   1.000
_cell.angle_alpha   90.00
_cell.angle_beta   90.00
_cell.angle_gamma   90.00
#
_symmetry.space_group_name_H-M   'P 1'
#
loop_
_entity.id
_entity.type
_entity.pdbx_description
1 polymer ?
#
loop_
_entity_poly.entity_id
_entity_poly.type
_entity_poly.pdbx_seq_one_letter_code
_entity_poly.pdbx_strand_id
1 'polypeptide(L)'
;NGHYYHLQKAKQEAGADFCVAVISGNFTQRGETSIVNKWAKAYMAICGGADLVIELPTLYSVSSAENFANGAIKILDSLKIVDSFAFGAEADELATLNNIANVLYDEPRGYTNILSHELKKGISYPMARENALMMYLNDIKRYANVLGNPNNILAIEYLKALKTQKSHLEPIMIKRQKVYYNENRIVDGFASATGIRDIMKRKQY
;
A
#
# COMPACT_ATOMS: atom_id res chain seq x y z
N ASN A 1 -2.89 4.45 16.16
CA ASN A 1 -2.50 3.11 16.64
C ASN A 1 -2.19 2.14 15.50
N GLY A 2 -2.87 2.22 14.34
CA GLY A 2 -2.62 1.32 13.22
C GLY A 2 -1.20 1.41 12.66
N HIS A 3 -0.67 2.60 12.47
CA HIS A 3 0.72 2.79 12.01
C HIS A 3 1.74 2.34 13.06
N TYR A 4 1.48 2.59 14.35
CA TYR A 4 2.32 2.09 15.44
C TYR A 4 2.39 0.56 15.42
N TYR A 5 1.21 -0.10 15.39
CA TYR A 5 1.13 -1.56 15.28
C TYR A 5 1.88 -2.10 14.06
N HIS A 6 1.65 -1.47 12.89
CA HIS A 6 2.32 -1.86 11.64
C HIS A 6 3.84 -1.77 11.76
N LEU A 7 4.36 -0.68 12.34
CA LEU A 7 5.79 -0.47 12.50
C LEU A 7 6.41 -1.50 13.45
N GLN A 8 5.77 -1.76 14.61
CA GLN A 8 6.24 -2.78 15.56
C GLN A 8 6.23 -4.18 14.94
N LYS A 9 5.17 -4.52 14.22
CA LYS A 9 5.07 -5.80 13.52
C LYS A 9 6.10 -5.92 12.39
N ALA A 10 6.30 -4.87 11.60
CA ALA A 10 7.31 -4.85 10.55
C ALA A 10 8.72 -5.11 11.11
N LYS A 11 9.09 -4.41 12.18
CA LYS A 11 10.37 -4.58 12.86
C LYS A 11 10.55 -6.01 13.40
N GLN A 12 9.50 -6.57 13.98
CA GLN A 12 9.49 -7.94 14.51
C GLN A 12 9.63 -8.99 13.40
N GLU A 13 8.82 -8.89 12.33
CA GLU A 13 8.82 -9.87 11.23
C GLU A 13 10.12 -9.80 10.41
N ALA A 14 10.71 -8.62 10.28
CA ALA A 14 12.01 -8.43 9.63
C ALA A 14 13.19 -8.87 10.50
N GLY A 15 13.02 -9.04 11.82
CA GLY A 15 14.14 -9.18 12.74
C GLY A 15 15.08 -7.97 12.72
N ALA A 16 14.56 -6.78 12.42
CA ALA A 16 15.35 -5.60 12.14
C ALA A 16 15.75 -4.84 13.41
N ASP A 17 17.00 -4.38 13.47
CA ASP A 17 17.49 -3.52 14.54
C ASP A 17 16.97 -2.09 14.39
N PHE A 18 16.87 -1.58 13.17
CA PHE A 18 16.44 -0.23 12.84
C PHE A 18 15.26 -0.20 11.87
N CYS A 19 14.48 0.86 11.92
CA CYS A 19 13.32 1.06 11.06
C CYS A 19 13.36 2.43 10.38
N VAL A 20 13.31 2.42 9.05
CA VAL A 20 13.17 3.62 8.21
C VAL A 20 11.71 3.75 7.78
N ALA A 21 11.07 4.89 8.06
CA ALA A 21 9.72 5.18 7.63
C ALA A 21 9.71 6.21 6.49
N VAL A 22 9.16 5.85 5.34
CA VAL A 22 8.86 6.80 4.26
C VAL A 22 7.43 7.27 4.40
N ILE A 23 7.22 8.57 4.55
CA ILE A 23 5.90 9.16 4.81
C ILE A 23 5.54 10.23 3.79
N SER A 24 4.27 10.35 3.46
CA SER A 24 3.74 11.49 2.72
C SER A 24 3.92 12.77 3.54
N GLY A 25 4.28 13.88 2.89
CA GLY A 25 4.44 15.18 3.51
C GLY A 25 3.11 15.82 3.92
N ASN A 26 2.88 17.05 3.48
CA ASN A 26 1.67 17.82 3.82
C ASN A 26 0.41 17.36 3.07
N PHE A 27 0.55 16.51 2.06
CA PHE A 27 -0.56 15.98 1.26
C PHE A 27 -0.60 14.46 1.31
N THR A 28 -1.81 13.90 1.33
CA THR A 28 -2.04 12.47 1.25
C THR A 28 -2.06 12.00 -0.21
N GLN A 29 -2.03 10.70 -0.46
CA GLN A 29 -2.12 10.13 -1.80
C GLN A 29 -3.41 10.56 -2.55
N ARG A 30 -4.47 10.89 -1.85
CA ARG A 30 -5.74 11.37 -2.44
C ARG A 30 -5.74 12.87 -2.76
N GLY A 31 -4.60 13.56 -2.60
CA GLY A 31 -4.50 15.01 -2.81
C GLY A 31 -5.06 15.86 -1.68
N GLU A 32 -5.60 15.24 -0.63
CA GLU A 32 -6.11 15.96 0.55
C GLU A 32 -4.96 16.46 1.43
N THR A 33 -5.16 17.56 2.11
CA THR A 33 -4.22 18.03 3.13
C THR A 33 -4.17 17.08 4.32
N SER A 34 -2.99 16.89 4.86
CA SER A 34 -2.80 16.16 6.11
C SER A 34 -3.39 16.95 7.28
N ILE A 35 -3.91 16.26 8.31
CA ILE A 35 -4.46 16.90 9.53
C ILE A 35 -3.37 17.68 10.28
N VAL A 36 -2.15 17.14 10.29
CA VAL A 36 -0.98 17.76 10.89
C VAL A 36 0.09 17.96 9.82
N ASN A 37 0.97 18.93 10.02
CA ASN A 37 2.06 19.21 9.11
C ASN A 37 3.09 18.04 9.09
N LYS A 38 3.96 18.05 8.09
CA LYS A 38 4.95 16.98 7.90
C LYS A 38 5.91 16.80 9.07
N TRP A 39 6.26 17.87 9.78
CA TRP A 39 7.17 17.82 10.92
C TRP A 39 6.54 17.10 12.11
N ALA A 40 5.27 17.42 12.40
CA ALA A 40 4.52 16.72 13.43
C ALA A 40 4.33 15.24 13.07
N LYS A 41 4.06 14.91 11.78
CA LYS A 41 3.97 13.51 11.33
C LYS A 41 5.30 12.77 11.51
N ALA A 42 6.41 13.39 11.16
CA ALA A 42 7.74 12.82 11.34
C ALA A 42 8.02 12.57 12.84
N TYR A 43 7.75 13.57 13.68
CA TYR A 43 7.89 13.42 15.13
C TYR A 43 7.02 12.27 15.68
N MET A 44 5.77 12.18 15.26
CA MET A 44 4.88 11.08 15.66
C MET A 44 5.40 9.71 15.19
N ALA A 45 6.03 9.62 14.03
CA ALA A 45 6.62 8.38 13.53
C ALA A 45 7.85 7.98 14.37
N ILE A 46 8.73 8.93 14.73
CA ILE A 46 9.87 8.70 15.64
C ILE A 46 9.36 8.24 17.01
N CYS A 47 8.39 8.93 17.61
CA CYS A 47 7.76 8.51 18.87
C CYS A 47 7.09 7.13 18.76
N GLY A 48 6.68 6.72 17.57
CA GLY A 48 6.12 5.40 17.27
C GLY A 48 7.18 4.31 17.09
N GLY A 49 8.47 4.65 17.13
CA GLY A 49 9.59 3.70 17.06
C GLY A 49 10.28 3.62 15.70
N ALA A 50 10.06 4.58 14.81
CA ALA A 50 10.90 4.74 13.63
C ALA A 50 12.24 5.39 14.04
N ASP A 51 13.34 4.89 13.51
CA ASP A 51 14.69 5.43 13.79
C ASP A 51 15.05 6.55 12.80
N LEU A 52 14.51 6.48 11.57
CA LEU A 52 14.67 7.49 10.54
C LEU A 52 13.33 7.71 9.82
N VAL A 53 13.02 8.98 9.54
CA VAL A 53 11.82 9.34 8.76
C VAL A 53 12.23 10.15 7.53
N ILE A 54 11.78 9.70 6.36
CA ILE A 54 12.04 10.34 5.08
C ILE A 54 10.71 10.78 4.46
N GLU A 55 10.66 12.01 3.98
CA GLU A 55 9.50 12.51 3.25
C GLU A 55 9.49 11.96 1.82
N LEU A 56 8.40 11.30 1.42
CA LEU A 56 8.13 11.02 0.02
C LEU A 56 7.83 12.35 -0.70
N PRO A 57 8.61 12.73 -1.73
CA PRO A 57 8.39 13.97 -2.45
C PRO A 57 6.95 14.12 -2.93
N THR A 58 6.41 15.32 -2.85
CA THR A 58 4.99 15.60 -3.13
C THR A 58 4.56 15.08 -4.50
N LEU A 59 5.44 15.16 -5.51
CA LEU A 59 5.18 14.64 -6.86
C LEU A 59 4.77 13.15 -6.86
N TYR A 60 5.39 12.34 -6.03
CA TYR A 60 5.04 10.93 -5.87
C TYR A 60 3.89 10.74 -4.88
N SER A 61 3.87 11.55 -3.82
CA SER A 61 2.89 11.42 -2.74
C SER A 61 1.44 11.64 -3.19
N VAL A 62 1.18 12.54 -4.14
CA VAL A 62 -0.16 12.88 -4.64
C VAL A 62 -0.47 12.24 -6.00
N SER A 63 0.27 11.22 -6.37
CA SER A 63 0.17 10.56 -7.67
C SER A 63 -0.62 9.26 -7.61
N SER A 64 -0.66 8.51 -8.73
CA SER A 64 -1.22 7.16 -8.80
C SER A 64 -0.54 6.22 -7.81
N ALA A 65 -1.20 5.10 -7.47
CA ALA A 65 -0.61 4.07 -6.61
C ALA A 65 0.73 3.56 -7.17
N GLU A 66 0.84 3.44 -8.48
CA GLU A 66 2.08 3.04 -9.17
C GLU A 66 3.22 4.04 -8.94
N ASN A 67 2.99 5.33 -9.18
CA ASN A 67 4.02 6.35 -8.98
C ASN A 67 4.38 6.49 -7.50
N PHE A 68 3.39 6.42 -6.61
CA PHE A 68 3.61 6.42 -5.16
C PHE A 68 4.53 5.27 -4.75
N ALA A 69 4.23 4.06 -5.20
CA ALA A 69 5.02 2.86 -4.92
C ALA A 69 6.43 2.97 -5.49
N ASN A 70 6.57 3.40 -6.76
CA ASN A 70 7.86 3.60 -7.40
C ASN A 70 8.74 4.61 -6.65
N GLY A 71 8.16 5.72 -6.20
CA GLY A 71 8.89 6.72 -5.42
C GLY A 71 9.36 6.20 -4.07
N ALA A 72 8.49 5.48 -3.35
CA ALA A 72 8.82 4.91 -2.05
C ALA A 72 9.93 3.85 -2.13
N ILE A 73 9.81 2.90 -3.06
CA ILE A 73 10.83 1.86 -3.26
C ILE A 73 12.16 2.48 -3.70
N LYS A 74 12.14 3.46 -4.61
CA LYS A 74 13.35 4.14 -5.07
C LYS A 74 14.11 4.83 -3.93
N ILE A 75 13.39 5.47 -3.01
CA ILE A 75 14.01 6.10 -1.83
C ILE A 75 14.68 5.04 -0.97
N LEU A 76 13.94 4.00 -0.59
CA LEU A 76 14.47 2.96 0.31
C LEU A 76 15.65 2.22 -0.32
N ASP A 77 15.54 1.83 -1.59
CA ASP A 77 16.63 1.15 -2.31
C ASP A 77 17.88 2.01 -2.46
N SER A 78 17.71 3.34 -2.62
CA SER A 78 18.81 4.29 -2.77
C SER A 78 19.65 4.46 -1.50
N LEU A 79 19.09 4.17 -0.33
CA LEU A 79 19.82 4.24 0.95
C LEU A 79 20.91 3.16 1.06
N LYS A 80 20.76 2.03 0.40
CA LYS A 80 21.69 0.89 0.40
C LYS A 80 21.98 0.29 1.78
N ILE A 81 21.17 0.60 2.75
CA ILE A 81 21.24 0.11 4.15
C ILE A 81 19.92 -0.54 4.59
N VAL A 82 18.97 -0.65 3.68
CA VAL A 82 17.67 -1.26 3.95
C VAL A 82 17.63 -2.63 3.30
N ASP A 83 17.31 -3.66 4.08
CA ASP A 83 17.28 -5.05 3.60
C ASP A 83 15.86 -5.49 3.23
N SER A 84 14.85 -4.99 3.95
CA SER A 84 13.47 -5.40 3.76
C SER A 84 12.50 -4.22 3.69
N PHE A 85 11.36 -4.43 3.05
CA PHE A 85 10.31 -3.43 2.88
C PHE A 85 8.97 -3.99 3.36
N ALA A 86 8.40 -3.38 4.42
CA ALA A 86 7.13 -3.80 4.99
C ALA A 86 5.95 -2.93 4.50
N PHE A 87 4.85 -3.58 4.17
CA PHE A 87 3.60 -2.92 3.78
C PHE A 87 2.38 -3.65 4.33
N GLY A 88 1.27 -2.91 4.51
CA GLY A 88 0.01 -3.46 4.98
C GLY A 88 -0.90 -3.88 3.84
N ALA A 89 -1.52 -5.07 3.93
CA ALA A 89 -2.49 -5.55 2.96
C ALA A 89 -3.69 -6.25 3.65
N GLU A 90 -4.81 -6.34 2.94
CA GLU A 90 -5.99 -7.11 3.37
C GLU A 90 -5.94 -8.57 2.89
N ALA A 91 -5.11 -8.87 1.89
CA ALA A 91 -4.92 -10.23 1.39
C ALA A 91 -4.42 -11.18 2.48
N ASP A 92 -4.77 -12.45 2.35
CA ASP A 92 -4.37 -13.47 3.32
C ASP A 92 -2.91 -13.91 3.13
N GLU A 93 -2.42 -13.89 1.91
CA GLU A 93 -1.10 -14.39 1.54
C GLU A 93 -0.34 -13.45 0.61
N LEU A 94 0.93 -13.24 0.88
CA LEU A 94 1.85 -12.50 0.01
C LEU A 94 1.93 -13.13 -1.40
N ALA A 95 1.88 -14.45 -1.50
CA ALA A 95 1.92 -15.18 -2.76
C ALA A 95 0.78 -14.78 -3.71
N THR A 96 -0.42 -14.50 -3.18
CA THR A 96 -1.56 -14.02 -3.97
C THR A 96 -1.28 -12.67 -4.63
N LEU A 97 -0.73 -11.72 -3.87
CA LEU A 97 -0.35 -10.41 -4.39
C LEU A 97 0.82 -10.49 -5.37
N ASN A 98 1.81 -11.33 -5.10
CA ASN A 98 2.95 -11.57 -6.00
C ASN A 98 2.52 -12.15 -7.35
N ASN A 99 1.58 -13.10 -7.37
CA ASN A 99 1.08 -13.66 -8.62
C ASN A 99 0.42 -12.59 -9.49
N ILE A 100 -0.41 -11.73 -8.89
CA ILE A 100 -1.02 -10.60 -9.61
C ILE A 100 0.06 -9.61 -10.08
N ALA A 101 1.01 -9.25 -9.21
CA ALA A 101 2.10 -8.33 -9.56
C ALA A 101 2.95 -8.86 -10.72
N ASN A 102 3.20 -10.18 -10.77
CA ASN A 102 3.94 -10.81 -11.87
C ASN A 102 3.18 -10.66 -13.20
N VAL A 103 1.89 -11.01 -13.22
CA VAL A 103 1.07 -10.89 -14.43
C VAL A 103 1.02 -9.44 -14.93
N LEU A 104 0.88 -8.48 -14.01
CA LEU A 104 0.82 -7.07 -14.36
C LEU A 104 2.18 -6.44 -14.72
N TYR A 105 3.27 -7.06 -14.32
CA TYR A 105 4.63 -6.65 -14.70
C TYR A 105 5.03 -7.23 -16.05
N ASP A 106 4.79 -8.54 -16.26
CA ASP A 106 5.20 -9.26 -17.46
C ASP A 106 4.25 -9.07 -18.63
N GLU A 107 2.97 -8.71 -18.37
CA GLU A 107 1.89 -8.56 -19.33
C GLU A 107 1.85 -9.68 -20.40
N PRO A 108 1.77 -10.95 -19.99
CA PRO A 108 1.83 -12.06 -20.93
C PRO A 108 0.69 -11.98 -21.96
N ARG A 109 0.96 -12.46 -23.19
CA ARG A 109 0.01 -12.37 -24.32
C ARG A 109 -1.38 -12.93 -23.99
N GLY A 110 -1.45 -13.99 -23.19
CA GLY A 110 -2.73 -14.55 -22.74
C GLY A 110 -3.55 -13.55 -21.94
N TYR A 111 -2.91 -12.86 -20.99
CA TYR A 111 -3.55 -11.83 -20.18
C TYR A 111 -3.97 -10.61 -21.02
N THR A 112 -3.08 -10.09 -21.87
CA THR A 112 -3.37 -8.89 -22.68
C THR A 112 -4.49 -9.14 -23.69
N ASN A 113 -4.61 -10.35 -24.23
CA ASN A 113 -5.72 -10.74 -25.11
C ASN A 113 -7.05 -10.74 -24.36
N ILE A 114 -7.09 -11.32 -23.15
CA ILE A 114 -8.30 -11.32 -22.31
C ILE A 114 -8.67 -9.89 -21.93
N LEU A 115 -7.71 -9.07 -21.49
CA LEU A 115 -7.93 -7.67 -21.15
C LEU A 115 -8.53 -6.88 -22.31
N SER A 116 -7.98 -7.04 -23.53
CA SER A 116 -8.48 -6.41 -24.73
C SER A 116 -9.91 -6.83 -25.04
N HIS A 117 -10.24 -8.11 -24.83
CA HIS A 117 -11.60 -8.62 -25.01
C HIS A 117 -12.56 -7.99 -23.99
N GLU A 118 -12.18 -7.94 -22.73
CA GLU A 118 -13.00 -7.33 -21.66
C GLU A 118 -13.25 -5.83 -21.92
N LEU A 119 -12.23 -5.10 -22.37
CA LEU A 119 -12.37 -3.67 -22.72
C LEU A 119 -13.35 -3.42 -23.86
N LYS A 120 -13.43 -4.31 -24.86
CA LYS A 120 -14.40 -4.23 -25.97
C LYS A 120 -15.86 -4.34 -25.51
N LYS A 121 -16.11 -4.86 -24.30
CA LYS A 121 -17.47 -4.90 -23.71
C LYS A 121 -17.95 -3.54 -23.21
N GLY A 122 -17.11 -2.49 -23.25
CA GLY A 122 -17.47 -1.15 -22.80
C GLY A 122 -17.46 -0.97 -21.28
N ILE A 123 -16.89 -1.91 -20.52
CA ILE A 123 -16.72 -1.79 -19.07
C ILE A 123 -15.49 -0.92 -18.73
N SER A 124 -15.44 -0.42 -17.51
CA SER A 124 -14.31 0.41 -17.05
C SER A 124 -12.99 -0.39 -17.03
N TYR A 125 -11.86 0.30 -17.25
CA TYR A 125 -10.54 -0.32 -17.21
C TYR A 125 -10.27 -1.10 -15.91
N PRO A 126 -10.58 -0.58 -14.69
CA PRO A 126 -10.38 -1.35 -13.46
C PRO A 126 -11.16 -2.67 -13.46
N MET A 127 -12.40 -2.67 -13.91
CA MET A 127 -13.23 -3.87 -13.98
C MET A 127 -12.72 -4.86 -15.04
N ALA A 128 -12.33 -4.36 -16.23
CA ALA A 128 -11.74 -5.19 -17.28
C ALA A 128 -10.44 -5.86 -16.81
N ARG A 129 -9.59 -5.10 -16.10
CA ARG A 129 -8.34 -5.59 -15.50
C ARG A 129 -8.59 -6.68 -14.46
N GLU A 130 -9.56 -6.49 -13.58
CA GLU A 130 -9.92 -7.48 -12.56
C GLU A 130 -10.44 -8.76 -13.19
N ASN A 131 -11.37 -8.66 -14.15
CA ASN A 131 -11.89 -9.81 -14.88
C ASN A 131 -10.78 -10.56 -15.61
N ALA A 132 -9.90 -9.84 -16.31
CA ALA A 132 -8.81 -10.43 -17.06
C ALA A 132 -7.83 -11.18 -16.17
N LEU A 133 -7.51 -10.64 -14.99
CA LEU A 133 -6.66 -11.31 -14.00
C LEU A 133 -7.30 -12.58 -13.46
N MET A 134 -8.59 -12.53 -13.10
CA MET A 134 -9.31 -13.71 -12.61
C MET A 134 -9.37 -14.82 -13.64
N MET A 135 -9.63 -14.46 -14.90
CA MET A 135 -9.67 -15.43 -16.01
C MET A 135 -8.29 -16.01 -16.32
N TYR A 136 -7.26 -15.17 -16.35
CA TYR A 136 -5.91 -15.59 -16.67
C TYR A 136 -5.29 -16.47 -15.58
N LEU A 137 -5.47 -16.12 -14.30
CA LEU A 137 -4.97 -16.84 -13.14
C LEU A 137 -5.80 -18.10 -12.80
N ASN A 138 -6.98 -18.22 -13.40
CA ASN A 138 -7.87 -19.39 -13.31
C ASN A 138 -8.21 -19.84 -11.87
N ASP A 139 -8.28 -18.91 -10.92
CA ASP A 139 -8.67 -19.17 -9.54
C ASP A 139 -9.49 -17.99 -8.98
N ILE A 140 -10.78 -17.99 -9.31
CA ILE A 140 -11.70 -16.92 -8.92
C ILE A 140 -11.77 -16.79 -7.39
N LYS A 141 -11.75 -17.90 -6.64
CA LYS A 141 -11.88 -17.87 -5.17
C LYS A 141 -10.72 -17.15 -4.52
N ARG A 142 -9.51 -17.35 -5.04
CA ARG A 142 -8.29 -16.76 -4.49
C ARG A 142 -8.14 -15.29 -4.84
N TYR A 143 -8.54 -14.89 -6.04
CA TYR A 143 -8.26 -13.55 -6.58
C TYR A 143 -9.48 -12.61 -6.54
N ALA A 144 -10.68 -13.13 -6.28
CA ALA A 144 -11.87 -12.30 -6.13
C ALA A 144 -11.69 -11.27 -5.00
N ASN A 145 -12.12 -10.04 -5.26
CA ASN A 145 -12.07 -8.92 -4.31
C ASN A 145 -10.65 -8.46 -3.89
N VAL A 146 -9.58 -9.05 -4.42
CA VAL A 146 -8.22 -8.58 -4.08
C VAL A 146 -8.02 -7.16 -4.57
N LEU A 147 -8.41 -6.86 -5.81
CA LEU A 147 -8.30 -5.53 -6.41
C LEU A 147 -9.40 -4.53 -5.95
N GLY A 148 -10.42 -4.99 -5.25
CA GLY A 148 -11.41 -4.13 -4.62
C GLY A 148 -10.89 -3.38 -3.38
N ASN A 149 -9.75 -3.80 -2.84
CA ASN A 149 -9.19 -3.24 -1.61
C ASN A 149 -8.02 -2.30 -1.91
N PRO A 150 -8.09 -1.01 -1.52
CA PRO A 150 -7.06 -0.01 -1.85
C PRO A 150 -5.65 -0.37 -1.36
N ASN A 151 -5.52 -1.02 -0.18
CA ASN A 151 -4.19 -1.41 0.31
C ASN A 151 -3.62 -2.61 -0.46
N ASN A 152 -4.45 -3.53 -0.95
CA ASN A 152 -3.99 -4.59 -1.84
C ASN A 152 -3.51 -4.03 -3.18
N ILE A 153 -4.23 -3.04 -3.74
CA ILE A 153 -3.80 -2.35 -4.97
C ILE A 153 -2.41 -1.73 -4.75
N LEU A 154 -2.22 -0.99 -3.67
CA LEU A 154 -0.94 -0.37 -3.35
C LEU A 154 0.15 -1.42 -3.10
N ALA A 155 -0.17 -2.52 -2.42
CA ALA A 155 0.74 -3.64 -2.19
C ALA A 155 1.24 -4.26 -3.52
N ILE A 156 0.32 -4.48 -4.46
CA ILE A 156 0.66 -4.97 -5.81
C ILE A 156 1.59 -4.00 -6.54
N GLU A 157 1.33 -2.69 -6.46
CA GLU A 157 2.19 -1.69 -7.09
C GLU A 157 3.58 -1.64 -6.42
N TYR A 158 3.71 -1.85 -5.11
CA TYR A 158 5.01 -2.01 -4.46
C TYR A 158 5.77 -3.23 -4.98
N LEU A 159 5.11 -4.38 -5.11
CA LEU A 159 5.73 -5.60 -5.63
C LEU A 159 6.16 -5.44 -7.10
N LYS A 160 5.37 -4.73 -7.92
CA LYS A 160 5.77 -4.34 -9.27
C LYS A 160 6.98 -3.42 -9.26
N ALA A 161 6.99 -2.40 -8.38
CA ALA A 161 8.09 -1.45 -8.27
C ALA A 161 9.41 -2.14 -7.89
N LEU A 162 9.39 -3.10 -6.96
CA LEU A 162 10.56 -3.92 -6.61
C LEU A 162 11.13 -4.62 -7.83
N LYS A 163 10.28 -5.21 -8.68
CA LYS A 163 10.70 -5.89 -9.92
C LYS A 163 11.23 -4.91 -10.96
N THR A 164 10.49 -3.84 -11.22
CA THR A 164 10.86 -2.82 -12.23
C THR A 164 12.22 -2.19 -11.92
N GLN A 165 12.49 -1.95 -10.64
CA GLN A 165 13.74 -1.33 -10.20
C GLN A 165 14.85 -2.35 -9.93
N LYS A 166 14.56 -3.65 -10.06
CA LYS A 166 15.47 -4.75 -9.70
C LYS A 166 16.01 -4.57 -8.29
N SER A 167 15.14 -4.16 -7.39
CA SER A 167 15.49 -3.87 -6.00
C SER A 167 15.80 -5.17 -5.24
N HIS A 168 16.75 -5.09 -4.33
CA HIS A 168 17.14 -6.20 -3.45
C HIS A 168 16.27 -6.31 -2.19
N LEU A 169 15.38 -5.34 -1.96
CA LEU A 169 14.55 -5.28 -0.77
C LEU A 169 13.59 -6.49 -0.68
N GLU A 170 13.63 -7.20 0.43
CA GLU A 170 12.69 -8.29 0.71
C GLU A 170 11.30 -7.73 1.10
N PRO A 171 10.22 -8.10 0.39
CA PRO A 171 8.88 -7.66 0.72
C PRO A 171 8.32 -8.43 1.92
N ILE A 172 7.87 -7.70 2.95
CA ILE A 172 7.19 -8.23 4.13
C ILE A 172 5.75 -7.71 4.17
N MET A 173 4.80 -8.62 4.08
CA MET A 173 3.38 -8.27 4.14
C MET A 173 2.86 -8.35 5.58
N ILE A 174 2.43 -7.23 6.11
CA ILE A 174 1.74 -7.18 7.40
C ILE A 174 0.23 -7.23 7.16
N LYS A 175 -0.41 -8.30 7.60
CA LYS A 175 -1.86 -8.43 7.50
C LYS A 175 -2.55 -7.36 8.34
N ARG A 176 -3.40 -6.56 7.69
CA ARG A 176 -4.18 -5.55 8.39
C ARG A 176 -5.21 -6.21 9.30
N GLN A 177 -5.24 -5.79 10.55
CA GLN A 177 -6.34 -6.15 11.42
C GLN A 177 -7.61 -5.46 10.91
N LYS A 178 -8.70 -6.21 10.77
CA LYS A 178 -9.99 -5.71 10.28
C LYS A 178 -10.59 -4.70 11.25
N VAL A 179 -10.20 -3.45 11.11
CA VAL A 179 -11.08 -2.35 11.50
C VAL A 179 -11.92 -2.06 10.26
N TYR A 180 -13.20 -2.37 10.30
CA TYR A 180 -14.10 -2.17 9.18
C TYR A 180 -14.00 -0.74 8.67
N TYR A 181 -13.75 -0.57 7.38
CA TYR A 181 -13.50 0.71 6.72
C TYR A 181 -14.69 1.69 6.85
N ASN A 182 -15.86 1.19 7.21
CA ASN A 182 -17.12 1.92 7.34
C ASN A 182 -17.57 2.19 8.78
N GLU A 183 -16.82 1.82 9.80
CA GLU A 183 -17.20 2.14 11.17
C GLU A 183 -16.52 3.41 11.65
N ASN A 184 -17.32 4.47 11.83
CA ASN A 184 -16.96 5.73 12.53
C ASN A 184 -16.77 5.49 14.04
N ARG A 185 -16.44 4.29 14.48
CA ARG A 185 -16.27 3.89 15.88
C ARG A 185 -14.85 3.39 16.13
N ILE A 186 -14.37 3.70 17.32
CA ILE A 186 -13.13 3.11 17.83
C ILE A 186 -13.48 1.69 18.29
N VAL A 187 -12.92 0.67 17.66
CA VAL A 187 -13.08 -0.72 18.04
C VAL A 187 -11.72 -1.22 18.54
N ASP A 188 -11.67 -1.74 19.75
CA ASP A 188 -10.47 -2.28 20.39
C ASP A 188 -9.25 -1.33 20.36
N GLY A 189 -9.49 -0.02 20.48
CA GLY A 189 -8.43 0.99 20.46
C GLY A 189 -7.92 1.36 19.06
N PHE A 190 -8.49 0.82 18.00
CA PHE A 190 -8.16 1.13 16.61
C PHE A 190 -9.26 1.97 15.97
N ALA A 191 -8.86 2.97 15.18
CA ALA A 191 -9.76 3.77 14.35
C ALA A 191 -9.18 3.92 12.94
N SER A 192 -10.05 3.99 11.94
CA SER A 192 -9.63 4.31 10.58
C SER A 192 -9.13 5.77 10.51
N ALA A 193 -8.25 6.09 9.56
CA ALA A 193 -7.79 7.46 9.35
C ALA A 193 -8.97 8.42 9.06
N THR A 194 -9.99 7.95 8.35
CA THR A 194 -11.23 8.70 8.09
C THR A 194 -12.01 8.93 9.38
N GLY A 195 -12.18 7.89 10.21
CA GLY A 195 -12.86 8.01 11.51
C GLY A 195 -12.16 8.99 12.44
N ILE A 196 -10.82 9.00 12.49
CA ILE A 196 -10.05 9.97 13.27
C ILE A 196 -10.30 11.40 12.75
N ARG A 197 -10.27 11.62 11.43
CA ARG A 197 -10.55 12.94 10.84
C ARG A 197 -11.94 13.44 11.18
N ASP A 198 -12.94 12.59 11.10
CA ASP A 198 -14.32 12.93 11.41
C ASP A 198 -14.51 13.29 12.89
N ILE A 199 -13.88 12.55 13.80
CA ILE A 199 -13.91 12.84 15.23
C ILE A 199 -13.23 14.20 15.52
N MET A 200 -12.08 14.47 14.89
CA MET A 200 -11.37 15.74 15.07
C MET A 200 -12.19 16.93 14.53
N LYS A 201 -12.81 16.78 13.36
CA LYS A 201 -13.69 17.82 12.80
C LYS A 201 -14.89 18.13 13.70
N ARG A 202 -15.50 17.10 14.33
CA ARG A 202 -16.65 17.26 15.24
C ARG A 202 -16.28 17.91 16.58
N LYS A 203 -15.02 17.82 17.02
CA LYS A 203 -14.56 18.43 18.27
C LYS A 203 -14.05 19.86 18.13
N GLN A 204 -14.00 20.41 16.91
CA GLN A 204 -13.57 21.78 16.64
C GLN A 204 -14.74 22.79 16.60
N TYR A 205 -15.97 22.36 16.97
CA TYR A 205 -17.14 23.22 17.08
C TYR A 205 -17.77 23.12 18.48
#